data_eccf27bc39f68f5023884b23b9361aed
#
_entry.id   eccf27bc39f68f5023884b23b9361aed
#
_cell.length_a   1.000
_cell.length_b   1.000
_cell.length_c   1.000
_cell.angle_alpha   90.00
_cell.angle_beta   90.00
_cell.angle_gamma   90.00
#
_symmetry.space_group_name_H-M   'P 1'
#
loop_
_entity.id
_entity.type
_entity.pdbx_description
1 polymer ?
#
loop_
_entity_poly.entity_id
_entity_poly.type
_entity_poly.pdbx_seq_one_letter_code
_entity_poly.pdbx_strand_id
1 'polypeptide(L)'
;MRTQKLLALLLALILCLSMMTGCAKKPVAPTVPAAPAAGDSPAPAPASTPKPTAEPSPEPTPEPTPEPTPEPTPKPYVEPTSERGGMWDLVPFDEMPYERPSLDGLDAAIEAVGEALDAGEPYEVIEPLLDACDDAYNAFYTMYSISFIRSCQDKTDEFYADEYAYLDELSADVSQRMEKLYFRCGMSDMAQELEEKYFWPGFAEEYADDSNAFYSDEMVELLQKDANLVADYRELVANPIVTLSDGTEVEYFTALEEAEGFSYLSLLFAYYNQYNPQLAQVYIDMVKVRQQQAVSAGYANYEELAFDHSFERDYSPEQAAEYLQAIKTYIVPLYKEYMDTGAYWSLDQGSLDAQRLEDILRYGVSDMGQEVQDTYEFMVKYRLCDLEYSPKKSEMSFQTYLGAYEVPFLFMDSSGNLGDITTFSHEFGHYLDGFVNYDADETLDLAECFSQALELLMLTRLDEVLSPQELDTLYKMKMGDILSMYVQQAAFAEFEHIIYSTDPEDLSPEYVNQVFLQLCVDYGFSEAGFEDLYGKLWIDISHFFEQPFYVITYPVSHDIAMQVFQLEEENPGAGLEKYLAMLHRDYPDMLDTALNAGLESPFDPGRLEKVAATMREILLG
;
A
#
# COMPACT_ATOMS: atom_id res chain seq x y z
N MET A 1 -9.44 -22.45 24.62
CA MET A 1 -9.35 -20.99 24.88
C MET A 1 -7.95 -20.43 24.65
N ARG A 2 -6.85 -20.92 25.24
CA ARG A 2 -5.50 -20.39 24.97
C ARG A 2 -5.03 -20.62 23.53
N THR A 3 -5.22 -21.81 23.00
CA THR A 3 -4.85 -22.17 21.61
C THR A 3 -5.66 -21.38 20.56
N GLN A 4 -6.92 -21.07 20.81
CA GLN A 4 -7.75 -20.27 19.91
C GLN A 4 -7.37 -18.78 19.92
N LYS A 5 -6.97 -18.23 21.09
CA LYS A 5 -6.44 -16.85 21.17
C LYS A 5 -5.08 -16.73 20.48
N LEU A 6 -4.23 -17.76 20.61
CA LEU A 6 -2.94 -17.80 19.95
C LEU A 6 -3.09 -17.87 18.42
N LEU A 7 -3.99 -18.75 17.95
CA LEU A 7 -4.29 -18.86 16.51
C LEU A 7 -4.82 -17.54 15.96
N ALA A 8 -5.68 -16.87 16.74
CA ALA A 8 -6.23 -15.56 16.38
C ALA A 8 -5.14 -14.45 16.37
N LEU A 9 -4.24 -14.41 17.35
CA LEU A 9 -3.12 -13.46 17.40
C LEU A 9 -2.10 -13.69 16.27
N LEU A 10 -1.75 -14.94 15.99
CA LEU A 10 -0.88 -15.31 14.87
C LEU A 10 -1.55 -15.05 13.52
N LEU A 11 -2.84 -15.37 13.38
CA LEU A 11 -3.63 -15.04 12.19
C LEU A 11 -3.75 -13.53 12.00
N ALA A 12 -3.91 -12.74 13.06
CA ALA A 12 -3.95 -11.28 12.96
C ALA A 12 -2.59 -10.69 12.58
N LEU A 13 -1.50 -11.22 13.15
CA LEU A 13 -0.16 -10.80 12.76
C LEU A 13 0.11 -11.13 11.29
N ILE A 14 -0.29 -12.33 10.84
CA ILE A 14 -0.13 -12.78 9.44
C ILE A 14 -1.11 -12.03 8.52
N LEU A 15 -2.36 -11.77 8.94
CA LEU A 15 -3.34 -10.98 8.18
C LEU A 15 -2.95 -9.50 8.11
N CYS A 16 -2.44 -8.90 9.19
CA CYS A 16 -1.88 -7.55 9.13
C CYS A 16 -0.63 -7.51 8.24
N LEU A 17 0.21 -8.54 8.26
CA LEU A 17 1.34 -8.69 7.34
C LEU A 17 0.86 -8.84 5.88
N SER A 18 -0.26 -9.53 5.63
CA SER A 18 -0.82 -9.69 4.29
C SER A 18 -1.57 -8.44 3.77
N MET A 19 -2.19 -7.66 4.64
CA MET A 19 -2.80 -6.37 4.26
C MET A 19 -1.74 -5.32 3.85
N MET A 20 -0.53 -5.43 4.39
CA MET A 20 0.60 -4.56 4.02
C MET A 20 1.27 -4.91 2.69
N THR A 21 1.03 -6.11 2.15
CA THR A 21 1.54 -6.50 0.82
C THR A 21 0.73 -5.91 -0.34
N GLY A 22 -0.33 -5.17 -0.07
CA GLY A 22 -1.16 -4.49 -1.07
C GLY A 22 -0.41 -3.42 -1.88
N CYS A 23 0.59 -2.77 -1.28
CA CYS A 23 1.44 -1.80 -1.98
C CYS A 23 2.73 -2.41 -2.57
N ALA A 24 3.08 -3.65 -2.24
CA ALA A 24 4.24 -4.33 -2.79
C ALA A 24 3.82 -5.35 -3.87
N LYS A 25 4.26 -5.15 -5.10
CA LYS A 25 4.02 -6.04 -6.23
C LYS A 25 4.47 -7.47 -5.91
N LYS A 26 3.55 -8.44 -5.80
CA LYS A 26 3.89 -9.87 -5.76
C LYS A 26 4.07 -10.38 -7.19
N PRO A 27 5.18 -11.06 -7.52
CA PRO A 27 5.31 -11.74 -8.81
C PRO A 27 4.35 -12.95 -8.84
N VAL A 28 3.55 -13.06 -9.88
CA VAL A 28 2.72 -14.24 -10.18
C VAL A 28 3.64 -15.34 -10.70
N ALA A 29 3.74 -16.45 -9.99
CA ALA A 29 4.45 -17.64 -10.47
C ALA A 29 3.62 -18.35 -11.55
N PRO A 30 4.23 -18.88 -12.64
CA PRO A 30 3.52 -19.61 -13.67
C PRO A 30 3.06 -20.98 -13.15
N THR A 31 1.76 -21.22 -13.12
CA THR A 31 1.18 -22.53 -12.83
C THR A 31 1.29 -23.46 -14.03
N VAL A 32 1.94 -24.60 -13.84
CA VAL A 32 1.95 -25.71 -14.83
C VAL A 32 0.59 -26.43 -14.77
N PRO A 33 -0.09 -26.68 -15.89
CA PRO A 33 -1.41 -27.31 -15.88
C PRO A 33 -1.34 -28.80 -15.56
N ALA A 34 -2.10 -29.24 -14.56
CA ALA A 34 -2.34 -30.65 -14.28
C ALA A 34 -3.47 -31.17 -15.17
N ALA A 35 -3.28 -32.35 -15.76
CA ALA A 35 -4.20 -33.01 -16.65
C ALA A 35 -5.50 -33.48 -15.93
N PRO A 36 -6.66 -33.55 -16.63
CA PRO A 36 -7.94 -33.85 -16.01
C PRO A 36 -8.09 -35.34 -15.69
N ALA A 37 -8.42 -35.65 -14.44
CA ALA A 37 -8.93 -36.97 -14.06
C ALA A 37 -10.45 -36.97 -14.08
N ALA A 38 -11.00 -37.91 -14.85
CA ALA A 38 -12.44 -38.18 -14.96
C ALA A 38 -12.91 -39.06 -13.81
N GLY A 39 -14.14 -38.85 -13.36
CA GLY A 39 -14.87 -39.91 -12.69
C GLY A 39 -15.81 -39.56 -11.56
N ASP A 40 -17.06 -39.67 -11.86
CA ASP A 40 -18.19 -40.19 -11.08
C ASP A 40 -18.91 -39.30 -10.03
N SER A 41 -20.11 -38.93 -10.45
CA SER A 41 -21.20 -38.45 -9.57
C SER A 41 -21.78 -39.56 -8.70
N PRO A 42 -22.15 -39.30 -7.47
CA PRO A 42 -23.11 -40.13 -6.71
C PRO A 42 -24.52 -39.51 -6.68
N ALA A 43 -25.50 -40.45 -6.68
CA ALA A 43 -26.93 -40.23 -6.77
C ALA A 43 -27.57 -39.64 -5.51
N PRO A 44 -28.80 -39.07 -5.60
CA PRO A 44 -29.41 -38.30 -4.50
C PRO A 44 -30.07 -39.20 -3.45
N ALA A 45 -29.99 -38.74 -2.17
CA ALA A 45 -30.66 -39.37 -1.02
C ALA A 45 -32.11 -38.87 -0.85
N PRO A 46 -33.00 -39.66 -0.23
CA PRO A 46 -34.45 -39.47 -0.29
C PRO A 46 -34.99 -38.47 0.75
N ALA A 47 -36.10 -37.85 0.39
CA ALA A 47 -36.86 -36.86 1.11
C ALA A 47 -37.43 -37.35 2.47
N SER A 48 -37.35 -36.48 3.49
CA SER A 48 -38.00 -36.67 4.79
C SER A 48 -39.35 -35.95 4.88
N THR A 49 -40.33 -36.63 5.46
CA THR A 49 -41.72 -36.25 5.65
C THR A 49 -41.95 -35.12 6.66
N PRO A 50 -43.01 -34.31 6.48
CA PRO A 50 -43.26 -33.12 7.32
C PRO A 50 -43.96 -33.45 8.64
N LYS A 51 -43.62 -32.66 9.70
CA LYS A 51 -44.22 -32.66 11.01
C LYS A 51 -45.34 -31.63 11.11
N PRO A 52 -46.43 -31.86 11.87
CA PRO A 52 -47.65 -31.07 11.77
C PRO A 52 -47.57 -29.69 12.44
N THR A 53 -48.30 -28.77 11.84
CA THR A 53 -48.49 -27.36 12.09
C THR A 53 -49.17 -27.08 13.44
N ALA A 54 -48.65 -26.10 14.21
CA ALA A 54 -49.33 -25.50 15.34
C ALA A 54 -50.20 -24.32 14.92
N GLU A 55 -51.31 -24.08 15.60
CA GLU A 55 -52.28 -23.03 15.34
C GLU A 55 -51.72 -21.63 15.56
N PRO A 56 -52.17 -20.60 14.81
CA PRO A 56 -51.63 -19.24 14.89
C PRO A 56 -52.20 -18.47 16.11
N SER A 57 -51.29 -17.76 16.78
CA SER A 57 -51.60 -16.72 17.75
C SER A 57 -52.03 -15.43 17.04
N PRO A 58 -52.90 -14.57 17.61
CA PRO A 58 -53.41 -13.40 16.91
C PRO A 58 -52.34 -12.33 16.67
N GLU A 59 -52.38 -11.76 15.46
CA GLU A 59 -51.50 -10.68 14.99
C GLU A 59 -51.60 -9.42 15.86
N PRO A 60 -50.46 -8.77 16.18
CA PRO A 60 -50.47 -7.42 16.71
C PRO A 60 -50.83 -6.41 15.60
N THR A 61 -51.61 -5.41 15.94
CA THR A 61 -52.01 -4.31 15.08
C THR A 61 -50.74 -3.55 14.60
N PRO A 62 -50.60 -3.26 13.29
CA PRO A 62 -49.41 -2.55 12.81
C PRO A 62 -49.38 -1.12 13.33
N GLU A 63 -48.24 -0.71 13.88
CA GLU A 63 -47.93 0.71 14.10
C GLU A 63 -47.82 1.44 12.76
N PRO A 64 -48.16 2.74 12.68
CA PRO A 64 -48.05 3.47 11.43
C PRO A 64 -46.59 3.56 11.00
N THR A 65 -46.31 3.08 9.78
CA THR A 65 -45.03 3.22 9.11
C THR A 65 -44.68 4.71 9.02
N PRO A 66 -43.52 5.18 9.47
CA PRO A 66 -43.09 6.57 9.23
C PRO A 66 -43.02 6.82 7.72
N GLU A 67 -43.51 7.98 7.30
CA GLU A 67 -43.36 8.43 5.90
C GLU A 67 -41.86 8.45 5.56
N PRO A 68 -41.47 7.94 4.37
CA PRO A 68 -40.06 7.98 3.96
C PRO A 68 -39.61 9.45 3.92
N THR A 69 -38.50 9.72 4.59
CA THR A 69 -37.76 10.98 4.46
C THR A 69 -37.42 11.15 2.96
N PRO A 70 -37.66 12.34 2.36
CA PRO A 70 -37.30 12.52 0.96
C PRO A 70 -35.81 12.32 0.79
N GLU A 71 -35.44 11.40 -0.13
CA GLU A 71 -34.06 11.21 -0.53
C GLU A 71 -33.42 12.55 -0.93
N PRO A 72 -32.23 12.89 -0.45
CA PRO A 72 -31.54 14.09 -0.90
C PRO A 72 -31.37 14.00 -2.41
N THR A 73 -31.85 14.99 -3.13
CA THR A 73 -31.73 15.06 -4.59
C THR A 73 -30.24 15.22 -4.92
N PRO A 74 -29.61 14.29 -5.64
CA PRO A 74 -28.20 14.41 -6.03
C PRO A 74 -27.98 15.75 -6.73
N LYS A 75 -26.92 16.45 -6.38
CA LYS A 75 -26.49 17.62 -7.14
C LYS A 75 -26.11 17.18 -8.55
N PRO A 76 -26.40 17.98 -9.60
CA PRO A 76 -26.02 17.59 -10.94
C PRO A 76 -24.48 17.51 -11.06
N TYR A 77 -24.00 16.42 -11.63
CA TYR A 77 -22.59 16.24 -11.99
C TYR A 77 -22.10 17.42 -12.82
N VAL A 78 -20.97 17.96 -12.45
CA VAL A 78 -20.23 18.95 -13.25
C VAL A 78 -18.91 18.27 -13.62
N GLU A 79 -18.71 18.05 -14.92
CA GLU A 79 -17.46 17.45 -15.40
C GLU A 79 -16.30 18.34 -14.96
N PRO A 80 -15.24 17.77 -14.33
CA PRO A 80 -14.06 18.56 -13.98
C PRO A 80 -13.55 19.30 -15.20
N THR A 81 -13.40 20.62 -15.08
CA THR A 81 -13.04 21.51 -16.20
C THR A 81 -11.54 21.55 -16.47
N SER A 82 -10.73 20.66 -15.87
CA SER A 82 -9.34 20.52 -16.28
C SER A 82 -9.33 20.07 -17.73
N GLU A 83 -8.79 20.89 -18.61
CA GLU A 83 -8.37 20.46 -19.95
C GLU A 83 -7.25 19.44 -19.75
N ARG A 84 -7.62 18.19 -19.43
CA ARG A 84 -6.67 17.08 -19.37
C ARG A 84 -6.20 16.88 -20.78
N GLY A 85 -4.94 17.18 -21.01
CA GLY A 85 -4.28 17.13 -22.28
C GLY A 85 -3.67 15.77 -22.61
N GLY A 86 -4.24 14.70 -22.06
CA GLY A 86 -3.71 13.34 -22.25
C GLY A 86 -3.40 13.05 -23.72
N MET A 87 -2.30 12.37 -23.97
CA MET A 87 -1.83 12.02 -25.31
C MET A 87 -2.90 11.25 -26.11
N TRP A 88 -3.75 10.49 -25.41
CA TRP A 88 -4.82 9.68 -26.01
C TRP A 88 -6.21 10.17 -25.57
N ASP A 89 -7.16 10.09 -26.51
CA ASP A 89 -8.57 10.39 -26.21
C ASP A 89 -9.11 9.44 -25.13
N LEU A 90 -9.62 9.99 -24.04
CA LEU A 90 -10.15 9.23 -22.93
C LEU A 90 -11.43 8.48 -23.33
N VAL A 91 -11.42 7.18 -23.12
CA VAL A 91 -12.57 6.27 -23.29
C VAL A 91 -12.77 5.46 -21.99
N PRO A 92 -13.93 4.83 -21.76
CA PRO A 92 -14.10 3.93 -20.62
C PRO A 92 -13.04 2.83 -20.61
N PHE A 93 -12.57 2.43 -19.42
CA PHE A 93 -11.42 1.52 -19.26
C PHE A 93 -11.56 0.20 -20.05
N ASP A 94 -12.75 -0.41 -20.08
CA ASP A 94 -13.01 -1.63 -20.83
C ASP A 94 -12.99 -1.44 -22.35
N GLU A 95 -13.03 -0.20 -22.84
CA GLU A 95 -12.90 0.16 -24.26
C GLU A 95 -11.44 0.57 -24.61
N MET A 96 -10.56 0.75 -23.60
CA MET A 96 -9.16 1.07 -23.85
C MET A 96 -8.45 -0.08 -24.56
N PRO A 97 -7.79 0.16 -25.71
CA PRO A 97 -7.05 -0.88 -26.41
C PRO A 97 -5.81 -1.29 -25.61
N TYR A 98 -5.40 -2.55 -25.77
CA TYR A 98 -4.09 -3.01 -25.36
C TYR A 98 -3.29 -3.36 -26.62
N GLU A 99 -2.09 -2.82 -26.73
CA GLU A 99 -1.13 -3.18 -27.75
C GLU A 99 0.26 -3.24 -27.13
N ARG A 100 0.98 -4.37 -27.31
CA ARG A 100 2.32 -4.54 -26.75
C ARG A 100 3.22 -3.39 -27.23
N PRO A 101 3.77 -2.54 -26.34
CA PRO A 101 4.58 -1.41 -26.74
C PRO A 101 5.92 -1.87 -27.33
N SER A 102 6.43 -1.09 -28.30
CA SER A 102 7.79 -1.20 -28.82
C SER A 102 8.65 -0.09 -28.21
N LEU A 103 9.87 -0.43 -27.80
CA LEU A 103 10.83 0.56 -27.30
C LEU A 103 11.52 1.35 -28.44
N ASP A 104 11.30 1.00 -29.69
CA ASP A 104 11.93 1.69 -30.85
C ASP A 104 11.60 3.19 -30.88
N GLY A 105 10.39 3.57 -30.44
CA GLY A 105 9.95 4.98 -30.35
C GLY A 105 10.71 5.75 -29.27
N LEU A 106 10.84 5.17 -28.09
CA LEU A 106 11.59 5.74 -26.98
C LEU A 106 13.08 5.87 -27.32
N ASP A 107 13.69 4.82 -27.88
CA ASP A 107 15.09 4.86 -28.30
C ASP A 107 15.35 5.97 -29.33
N ALA A 108 14.48 6.11 -30.33
CA ALA A 108 14.61 7.14 -31.33
C ALA A 108 14.45 8.57 -30.78
N ALA A 109 13.54 8.75 -29.80
CA ALA A 109 13.34 10.03 -29.14
C ALA A 109 14.55 10.41 -28.28
N ILE A 110 15.06 9.49 -27.45
CA ILE A 110 16.27 9.70 -26.64
C ILE A 110 17.49 10.02 -27.51
N GLU A 111 17.67 9.30 -28.63
CA GLU A 111 18.77 9.59 -29.59
C GLU A 111 18.65 11.00 -30.18
N ALA A 112 17.43 11.41 -30.55
CA ALA A 112 17.17 12.73 -31.11
C ALA A 112 17.48 13.88 -30.14
N VAL A 113 17.08 13.75 -28.86
CA VAL A 113 17.45 14.70 -27.79
C VAL A 113 18.98 14.78 -27.69
N GLY A 114 19.63 13.64 -27.63
CA GLY A 114 21.07 13.57 -27.53
C GLY A 114 21.80 14.25 -28.71
N GLU A 115 21.35 14.02 -29.94
CA GLU A 115 21.91 14.68 -31.13
C GLU A 115 21.70 16.20 -31.09
N ALA A 116 20.54 16.67 -30.63
CA ALA A 116 20.24 18.10 -30.51
C ALA A 116 21.12 18.78 -29.46
N LEU A 117 21.32 18.13 -28.28
CA LEU A 117 22.23 18.61 -27.23
C LEU A 117 23.67 18.69 -27.74
N ASP A 118 24.18 17.68 -28.45
CA ASP A 118 25.53 17.64 -29.02
C ASP A 118 25.74 18.69 -30.13
N ALA A 119 24.68 19.02 -30.84
CA ALA A 119 24.70 20.07 -31.87
C ALA A 119 24.61 21.49 -31.27
N GLY A 120 24.28 21.62 -29.97
CA GLY A 120 24.05 22.91 -29.32
C GLY A 120 22.79 23.60 -29.83
N GLU A 121 21.76 22.83 -30.15
CA GLU A 121 20.47 23.37 -30.58
C GLU A 121 19.80 24.14 -29.42
N PRO A 122 19.00 25.19 -29.71
CA PRO A 122 18.33 25.97 -28.66
C PRO A 122 17.17 25.18 -28.02
N TYR A 123 16.73 25.65 -26.84
CA TYR A 123 15.65 25.03 -26.04
C TYR A 123 14.38 24.71 -26.86
N GLU A 124 13.95 25.63 -27.70
CA GLU A 124 12.75 25.49 -28.55
C GLU A 124 12.83 24.32 -29.56
N VAL A 125 14.03 23.77 -29.80
CA VAL A 125 14.25 22.57 -30.61
C VAL A 125 14.31 21.34 -29.74
N ILE A 126 14.82 21.45 -28.52
CA ILE A 126 15.00 20.35 -27.58
C ILE A 126 13.67 20.01 -26.90
N GLU A 127 12.88 20.98 -26.46
CA GLU A 127 11.60 20.80 -25.78
C GLU A 127 10.68 19.77 -26.47
N PRO A 128 10.32 19.90 -27.76
CA PRO A 128 9.44 18.92 -28.41
C PRO A 128 10.07 17.52 -28.58
N LEU A 129 11.38 17.39 -28.43
CA LEU A 129 12.05 16.09 -28.42
C LEU A 129 12.00 15.44 -27.04
N LEU A 130 12.06 16.24 -25.96
CA LEU A 130 11.81 15.78 -24.61
C LEU A 130 10.35 15.35 -24.44
N ASP A 131 9.39 16.17 -24.93
CA ASP A 131 7.96 15.79 -24.94
C ASP A 131 7.75 14.44 -25.64
N ALA A 132 8.47 14.17 -26.73
CA ALA A 132 8.37 12.87 -27.42
C ALA A 132 8.97 11.71 -26.61
N CYS A 133 9.94 11.97 -25.72
CA CYS A 133 10.44 10.96 -24.77
C CYS A 133 9.39 10.66 -23.71
N ASP A 134 8.77 11.69 -23.12
CA ASP A 134 7.73 11.55 -22.11
C ASP A 134 6.48 10.88 -22.68
N ASP A 135 6.08 11.23 -23.91
CA ASP A 135 5.00 10.54 -24.62
C ASP A 135 5.28 9.04 -24.78
N ALA A 136 6.51 8.68 -25.20
CA ALA A 136 6.88 7.28 -25.40
C ALA A 136 6.97 6.51 -24.05
N TYR A 137 7.45 7.16 -23.01
CA TYR A 137 7.49 6.65 -21.64
C TYR A 137 6.08 6.42 -21.08
N ASN A 138 5.21 7.42 -21.18
CA ASN A 138 3.82 7.34 -20.75
C ASN A 138 3.03 6.28 -21.53
N ALA A 139 3.29 6.12 -22.83
CA ALA A 139 2.67 5.06 -23.62
C ALA A 139 3.09 3.66 -23.13
N PHE A 140 4.38 3.46 -22.82
CA PHE A 140 4.88 2.20 -22.27
C PHE A 140 4.22 1.88 -20.93
N TYR A 141 4.27 2.80 -19.97
CA TYR A 141 3.72 2.57 -18.63
C TYR A 141 2.19 2.48 -18.63
N THR A 142 1.49 3.14 -19.57
CA THR A 142 0.05 2.93 -19.74
C THR A 142 -0.27 1.49 -20.15
N MET A 143 0.47 0.92 -21.10
CA MET A 143 0.28 -0.48 -21.50
C MET A 143 0.70 -1.45 -20.39
N TYR A 144 1.76 -1.13 -19.66
CA TYR A 144 2.16 -1.84 -18.45
C TYR A 144 1.02 -1.88 -17.42
N SER A 145 0.45 -0.71 -17.05
CA SER A 145 -0.66 -0.62 -16.10
C SER A 145 -1.93 -1.33 -16.60
N ILE A 146 -2.29 -1.20 -17.88
CA ILE A 146 -3.44 -1.91 -18.45
C ILE A 146 -3.25 -3.43 -18.37
N SER A 147 -2.05 -3.94 -18.70
CA SER A 147 -1.78 -5.39 -18.60
C SER A 147 -1.82 -5.87 -17.15
N PHE A 148 -1.26 -5.11 -16.22
CA PHE A 148 -1.32 -5.37 -14.78
C PHE A 148 -2.75 -5.39 -14.26
N ILE A 149 -3.54 -4.34 -14.51
CA ILE A 149 -4.94 -4.27 -14.06
C ILE A 149 -5.72 -5.47 -14.59
N ARG A 150 -5.62 -5.79 -15.88
CA ARG A 150 -6.37 -6.90 -16.50
C ARG A 150 -5.92 -8.26 -16.01
N SER A 151 -4.63 -8.45 -15.71
CA SER A 151 -4.14 -9.67 -15.07
C SER A 151 -4.68 -9.81 -13.64
N CYS A 152 -4.85 -8.70 -12.92
CA CYS A 152 -5.47 -8.67 -11.58
C CYS A 152 -6.99 -8.91 -11.63
N GLN A 153 -7.68 -8.46 -12.68
CA GLN A 153 -9.13 -8.68 -12.86
C GLN A 153 -9.49 -10.16 -13.10
N ASP A 154 -8.64 -10.90 -13.79
CA ASP A 154 -8.77 -12.35 -13.98
C ASP A 154 -7.40 -13.03 -13.93
N LYS A 155 -6.98 -13.51 -12.74
CA LYS A 155 -5.72 -14.24 -12.55
C LYS A 155 -5.62 -15.55 -13.34
N THR A 156 -6.68 -15.95 -14.06
CA THR A 156 -6.69 -17.09 -14.97
C THR A 156 -6.51 -16.70 -16.46
N ASP A 157 -6.41 -15.40 -16.75
CA ASP A 157 -6.10 -14.91 -18.09
C ASP A 157 -4.60 -14.96 -18.36
N GLU A 158 -4.15 -16.04 -18.96
CA GLU A 158 -2.74 -16.27 -19.29
C GLU A 158 -2.16 -15.19 -20.21
N PHE A 159 -2.99 -14.57 -21.09
CA PHE A 159 -2.50 -13.54 -22.01
C PHE A 159 -2.02 -12.30 -21.24
N TYR A 160 -2.86 -11.74 -20.36
CA TYR A 160 -2.47 -10.54 -19.62
C TYR A 160 -1.42 -10.82 -18.53
N ALA A 161 -1.40 -12.01 -17.96
CA ALA A 161 -0.33 -12.43 -17.06
C ALA A 161 1.04 -12.47 -17.77
N ASP A 162 1.09 -13.06 -19.00
CA ASP A 162 2.31 -13.11 -19.82
C ASP A 162 2.75 -11.70 -20.30
N GLU A 163 1.78 -10.85 -20.71
CA GLU A 163 2.09 -9.48 -21.13
C GLU A 163 2.62 -8.63 -19.99
N TYR A 164 1.98 -8.71 -18.82
CA TYR A 164 2.47 -8.00 -17.63
C TYR A 164 3.87 -8.45 -17.24
N ALA A 165 4.12 -9.76 -17.14
CA ALA A 165 5.44 -10.29 -16.81
C ALA A 165 6.52 -9.84 -17.82
N TYR A 166 6.19 -9.82 -19.12
CA TYR A 166 7.09 -9.32 -20.15
C TYR A 166 7.41 -7.82 -19.99
N LEU A 167 6.40 -7.00 -19.70
CA LEU A 167 6.59 -5.56 -19.53
C LEU A 167 7.27 -5.21 -18.19
N ASP A 168 7.03 -6.01 -17.16
CA ASP A 168 7.69 -5.88 -15.86
C ASP A 168 9.21 -6.13 -15.97
N GLU A 169 9.61 -7.15 -16.74
CA GLU A 169 11.03 -7.40 -17.04
C GLU A 169 11.68 -6.21 -17.78
N LEU A 170 10.91 -5.53 -18.66
CA LEU A 170 11.42 -4.38 -19.41
C LEU A 170 11.39 -3.07 -18.63
N SER A 171 10.58 -2.94 -17.60
CA SER A 171 10.35 -1.66 -16.89
C SER A 171 11.64 -1.05 -16.33
N ALA A 172 12.51 -1.88 -15.77
CA ALA A 172 13.81 -1.45 -15.27
C ALA A 172 14.74 -0.90 -16.38
N ASP A 173 14.72 -1.52 -17.56
CA ASP A 173 15.50 -1.06 -18.72
C ASP A 173 14.95 0.28 -19.26
N VAL A 174 13.63 0.45 -19.27
CA VAL A 174 12.97 1.71 -19.66
C VAL A 174 13.35 2.83 -18.71
N SER A 175 13.25 2.62 -17.39
CA SER A 175 13.66 3.59 -16.39
C SER A 175 15.14 3.96 -16.50
N GLN A 176 16.02 2.99 -16.71
CA GLN A 176 17.45 3.26 -16.91
C GLN A 176 17.74 4.07 -18.17
N ARG A 177 16.92 3.92 -19.22
CA ARG A 177 17.08 4.73 -20.47
C ARG A 177 16.72 6.18 -20.22
N MET A 178 15.64 6.45 -19.47
CA MET A 178 15.24 7.81 -19.08
C MET A 178 16.29 8.43 -18.15
N GLU A 179 16.81 7.69 -17.21
CA GLU A 179 17.87 8.15 -16.30
C GLU A 179 19.13 8.57 -17.05
N LYS A 180 19.54 7.79 -18.05
CA LYS A 180 20.66 8.17 -18.95
C LYS A 180 20.37 9.42 -19.76
N LEU A 181 19.12 9.65 -20.16
CA LEU A 181 18.71 10.88 -20.82
C LEU A 181 18.83 12.06 -19.86
N TYR A 182 18.31 11.95 -18.64
CA TYR A 182 18.40 12.98 -17.61
C TYR A 182 19.85 13.34 -17.30
N PHE A 183 20.70 12.33 -17.08
CA PHE A 183 22.13 12.54 -16.91
C PHE A 183 22.76 13.30 -18.08
N ARG A 184 22.40 12.96 -19.32
CA ARG A 184 22.90 13.66 -20.51
C ARG A 184 22.42 15.10 -20.60
N CYS A 185 21.17 15.36 -20.21
CA CYS A 185 20.60 16.71 -20.12
C CYS A 185 21.31 17.54 -19.04
N GLY A 186 21.51 16.99 -17.84
CA GLY A 186 22.17 17.67 -16.73
C GLY A 186 23.65 17.95 -16.97
N MET A 187 24.35 17.09 -17.70
CA MET A 187 25.75 17.28 -18.12
C MET A 187 25.91 18.25 -19.31
N SER A 188 24.84 18.71 -19.91
CA SER A 188 24.87 19.60 -21.06
C SER A 188 25.07 21.07 -20.66
N ASP A 189 25.52 21.89 -21.62
CA ASP A 189 25.57 23.35 -21.44
C ASP A 189 24.16 23.96 -21.25
N MET A 190 23.09 23.18 -21.44
CA MET A 190 21.69 23.58 -21.34
C MET A 190 21.07 23.25 -19.97
N ALA A 191 21.79 22.57 -19.09
CA ALA A 191 21.24 22.04 -17.82
C ALA A 191 20.43 23.08 -17.01
N GLN A 192 20.97 24.30 -16.83
CA GLN A 192 20.29 25.37 -16.11
C GLN A 192 19.02 25.87 -16.83
N GLU A 193 19.03 25.95 -18.17
CA GLU A 193 17.85 26.35 -18.92
C GLU A 193 16.78 25.26 -18.95
N LEU A 194 17.20 24.00 -18.96
CA LEU A 194 16.31 22.84 -18.86
C LEU A 194 15.68 22.74 -17.46
N GLU A 195 16.45 23.00 -16.39
CA GLU A 195 15.89 23.11 -15.04
C GLU A 195 14.85 24.23 -14.94
N GLU A 196 15.15 25.43 -15.46
CA GLU A 196 14.24 26.57 -15.37
C GLU A 196 12.92 26.39 -16.16
N LYS A 197 12.91 25.54 -17.20
CA LYS A 197 11.80 25.49 -18.18
C LYS A 197 11.13 24.13 -18.32
N TYR A 198 11.79 23.03 -17.92
CA TYR A 198 11.31 21.68 -18.23
C TYR A 198 11.39 20.72 -17.03
N PHE A 199 12.54 20.65 -16.37
CA PHE A 199 12.75 19.73 -15.26
C PHE A 199 12.43 20.37 -13.91
N TRP A 200 12.68 19.67 -12.82
CA TRP A 200 12.44 20.09 -11.46
C TRP A 200 13.56 21.01 -10.92
N PRO A 201 13.27 21.79 -9.86
CA PRO A 201 14.29 22.60 -9.18
C PRO A 201 15.41 21.71 -8.59
N GLY A 202 16.67 22.04 -8.86
CA GLY A 202 17.82 21.24 -8.45
C GLY A 202 18.33 20.25 -9.48
N PHE A 203 17.61 20.03 -10.58
CA PHE A 203 18.00 19.10 -11.64
C PHE A 203 19.44 19.32 -12.14
N ALA A 204 19.83 20.55 -12.40
CA ALA A 204 21.16 20.85 -12.91
C ALA A 204 22.26 20.59 -11.88
N GLU A 205 21.99 20.70 -10.58
CA GLU A 205 22.92 20.37 -9.50
C GLU A 205 23.04 18.86 -9.32
N GLU A 206 21.91 18.16 -9.37
CA GLU A 206 21.83 16.69 -9.24
C GLU A 206 22.67 15.97 -10.30
N TYR A 207 22.63 16.43 -11.55
CA TYR A 207 23.32 15.81 -12.69
C TYR A 207 24.59 16.56 -13.13
N ALA A 208 25.04 17.59 -12.41
CA ALA A 208 26.13 18.48 -12.86
C ALA A 208 27.51 17.84 -12.96
N ASP A 209 27.73 16.67 -12.36
CA ASP A 209 29.07 16.10 -12.19
C ASP A 209 29.08 14.57 -12.38
N ASP A 210 30.01 14.09 -13.24
CA ASP A 210 30.40 12.67 -13.33
C ASP A 210 30.82 12.07 -11.98
N SER A 211 31.09 12.90 -10.97
CA SER A 211 31.42 12.47 -9.61
C SER A 211 30.20 12.23 -8.71
N ASN A 212 28.96 12.36 -9.24
CA ASN A 212 27.79 11.94 -8.48
C ASN A 212 27.97 10.47 -8.08
N ALA A 213 28.05 10.27 -6.76
CA ALA A 213 28.38 8.96 -6.17
C ALA A 213 27.38 7.87 -6.59
N PHE A 214 26.13 8.24 -6.90
CA PHE A 214 25.07 7.30 -7.32
C PHE A 214 25.27 6.74 -8.73
N TYR A 215 26.04 7.42 -9.59
CA TYR A 215 26.37 6.95 -10.95
C TYR A 215 27.76 6.34 -11.07
N SER A 216 28.49 6.18 -9.96
CA SER A 216 29.81 5.56 -9.98
C SER A 216 29.75 4.07 -10.33
N ASP A 217 30.80 3.55 -11.01
CA ASP A 217 30.91 2.12 -11.29
C ASP A 217 30.79 1.26 -10.02
N GLU A 218 31.30 1.75 -8.87
CA GLU A 218 31.20 1.08 -7.58
C GLU A 218 29.75 0.99 -7.10
N MET A 219 28.98 2.08 -7.20
CA MET A 219 27.55 2.09 -6.83
C MET A 219 26.74 1.16 -7.73
N VAL A 220 26.96 1.21 -9.05
CA VAL A 220 26.29 0.30 -9.99
C VAL A 220 26.54 -1.17 -9.63
N GLU A 221 27.77 -1.53 -9.25
CA GLU A 221 28.08 -2.89 -8.78
C GLU A 221 27.36 -3.24 -7.46
N LEU A 222 27.21 -2.27 -6.54
CA LEU A 222 26.52 -2.47 -5.26
C LEU A 222 25.01 -2.61 -5.46
N LEU A 223 24.40 -1.77 -6.28
CA LEU A 223 22.98 -1.86 -6.65
C LEU A 223 22.65 -3.20 -7.34
N GLN A 224 23.53 -3.67 -8.24
CA GLN A 224 23.36 -4.99 -8.86
C GLN A 224 23.46 -6.15 -7.86
N LYS A 225 24.34 -6.03 -6.85
CA LYS A 225 24.44 -7.04 -5.78
C LYS A 225 23.18 -7.05 -4.91
N ASP A 226 22.65 -5.87 -4.56
CA ASP A 226 21.40 -5.74 -3.80
C ASP A 226 20.22 -6.33 -4.59
N ALA A 227 20.07 -5.98 -5.86
CA ALA A 227 19.04 -6.53 -6.74
C ALA A 227 19.11 -8.08 -6.85
N ASN A 228 20.31 -8.65 -6.92
CA ASN A 228 20.47 -10.10 -6.92
C ASN A 228 20.03 -10.74 -5.58
N LEU A 229 20.34 -10.09 -4.44
CA LEU A 229 19.89 -10.57 -3.12
C LEU A 229 18.36 -10.45 -2.95
N VAL A 230 17.73 -9.40 -3.51
CA VAL A 230 16.26 -9.30 -3.60
C VAL A 230 15.67 -10.44 -4.44
N ALA A 231 16.31 -10.78 -5.57
CA ALA A 231 15.90 -11.93 -6.38
C ALA A 231 16.04 -13.26 -5.63
N ASP A 232 17.14 -13.47 -4.89
CA ASP A 232 17.34 -14.65 -4.03
C ASP A 232 16.26 -14.74 -2.94
N TYR A 233 15.90 -13.61 -2.30
CA TYR A 233 14.77 -13.53 -1.35
C TYR A 233 13.46 -13.97 -2.01
N ARG A 234 13.13 -13.39 -3.16
CA ARG A 234 11.89 -13.70 -3.89
C ARG A 234 11.82 -15.16 -4.31
N GLU A 235 12.92 -15.75 -4.75
CA GLU A 235 12.98 -17.19 -5.09
C GLU A 235 12.69 -18.07 -3.86
N LEU A 236 13.26 -17.72 -2.70
CA LEU A 236 13.05 -18.49 -1.45
C LEU A 236 11.61 -18.46 -0.95
N VAL A 237 10.90 -17.33 -1.11
CA VAL A 237 9.54 -17.16 -0.58
C VAL A 237 8.43 -17.48 -1.59
N ALA A 238 8.72 -17.63 -2.88
CA ALA A 238 7.70 -17.80 -3.93
C ALA A 238 6.90 -19.11 -3.78
N ASN A 239 7.57 -20.24 -3.58
CA ASN A 239 6.94 -21.57 -3.50
C ASN A 239 7.70 -22.47 -2.50
N PRO A 240 7.66 -22.16 -1.20
CA PRO A 240 8.48 -22.89 -0.24
C PRO A 240 7.98 -24.32 -0.02
N ILE A 241 8.89 -25.29 -0.15
CA ILE A 241 8.63 -26.70 0.16
C ILE A 241 9.11 -26.99 1.57
N VAL A 242 8.22 -27.39 2.45
CA VAL A 242 8.57 -27.72 3.83
C VAL A 242 8.51 -29.21 4.09
N THR A 243 9.47 -29.70 4.87
CA THR A 243 9.51 -31.09 5.36
C THR A 243 8.90 -31.16 6.74
N LEU A 244 7.81 -31.90 6.87
CA LEU A 244 7.13 -32.15 8.15
C LEU A 244 7.91 -33.13 9.03
N SER A 245 7.54 -33.24 10.31
CA SER A 245 8.22 -34.09 11.29
C SER A 245 8.19 -35.60 10.97
N ASP A 246 7.27 -36.03 10.11
CA ASP A 246 7.15 -37.43 9.64
C ASP A 246 7.95 -37.67 8.36
N GLY A 247 8.62 -36.64 7.81
CA GLY A 247 9.39 -36.68 6.58
C GLY A 247 8.58 -36.44 5.29
N THR A 248 7.33 -36.05 5.39
CA THR A 248 6.49 -35.65 4.25
C THR A 248 6.91 -34.27 3.79
N GLU A 249 7.11 -34.10 2.48
CA GLU A 249 7.31 -32.78 1.85
C GLU A 249 5.98 -32.25 1.32
N VAL A 250 5.70 -30.99 1.62
CA VAL A 250 4.48 -30.28 1.19
C VAL A 250 4.83 -28.89 0.68
N GLU A 251 4.06 -28.40 -0.28
CA GLU A 251 4.10 -26.99 -0.64
C GLU A 251 3.39 -26.20 0.48
N TYR A 252 4.09 -25.19 1.01
CA TYR A 252 3.72 -24.54 2.27
C TYR A 252 2.38 -23.81 2.21
N PHE A 253 2.17 -22.98 1.19
CA PHE A 253 0.96 -22.16 1.11
C PHE A 253 -0.29 -23.01 0.86
N THR A 254 -0.22 -23.93 -0.07
CA THR A 254 -1.32 -24.90 -0.33
C THR A 254 -1.66 -25.73 0.91
N ALA A 255 -0.61 -26.19 1.64
CA ALA A 255 -0.83 -26.97 2.86
C ALA A 255 -1.38 -26.10 4.00
N LEU A 256 -1.03 -24.80 4.04
CA LEU A 256 -1.48 -23.86 5.06
C LEU A 256 -2.98 -23.53 4.91
N GLU A 257 -3.47 -23.36 3.68
CA GLU A 257 -4.90 -23.14 3.38
C GLU A 257 -5.79 -24.29 3.88
N GLU A 258 -5.30 -25.53 3.81
CA GLU A 258 -6.03 -26.72 4.22
C GLU A 258 -5.83 -27.06 5.72
N ALA A 259 -4.91 -26.39 6.42
CA ALA A 259 -4.51 -26.76 7.75
C ALA A 259 -5.39 -26.14 8.84
N GLU A 260 -5.72 -26.92 9.87
CA GLU A 260 -6.46 -26.46 11.04
C GLU A 260 -5.73 -26.79 12.36
N GLY A 261 -5.82 -25.90 13.33
CA GLY A 261 -5.40 -26.14 14.71
C GLY A 261 -3.94 -26.58 14.84
N PHE A 262 -3.69 -27.83 15.24
CA PHE A 262 -2.32 -28.32 15.49
C PHE A 262 -1.52 -28.53 14.19
N SER A 263 -2.17 -28.87 13.08
CA SER A 263 -1.49 -29.03 11.79
C SER A 263 -1.01 -27.68 11.26
N TYR A 264 -1.79 -26.62 11.42
CA TYR A 264 -1.41 -25.25 11.11
C TYR A 264 -0.13 -24.82 11.86
N LEU A 265 -0.11 -24.97 13.19
CA LEU A 265 1.09 -24.66 13.98
C LEU A 265 2.31 -25.50 13.56
N SER A 266 2.11 -26.77 13.20
CA SER A 266 3.22 -27.64 12.76
C SER A 266 3.81 -27.17 11.44
N LEU A 267 2.98 -26.65 10.52
CA LEU A 267 3.43 -26.06 9.25
C LEU A 267 4.22 -24.76 9.49
N LEU A 268 3.69 -23.86 10.34
CA LEU A 268 4.41 -22.64 10.72
C LEU A 268 5.80 -22.97 11.28
N PHE A 269 5.88 -23.86 12.28
CA PHE A 269 7.17 -24.24 12.84
C PHE A 269 8.12 -24.90 11.81
N ALA A 270 7.57 -25.71 10.88
CA ALA A 270 8.37 -26.31 9.83
C ALA A 270 8.96 -25.25 8.90
N TYR A 271 8.12 -24.31 8.44
CA TYR A 271 8.54 -23.21 7.55
C TYR A 271 9.62 -22.34 8.21
N TYR A 272 9.31 -21.73 9.36
CA TYR A 272 10.23 -20.81 10.01
C TYR A 272 11.55 -21.48 10.41
N ASN A 273 11.54 -22.74 10.81
CA ASN A 273 12.79 -23.44 11.15
C ASN A 273 13.64 -23.81 9.93
N GLN A 274 13.02 -24.03 8.76
CA GLN A 274 13.76 -24.41 7.55
C GLN A 274 14.20 -23.21 6.73
N TYR A 275 13.39 -22.15 6.66
CA TYR A 275 13.64 -20.98 5.81
C TYR A 275 14.33 -19.82 6.53
N ASN A 276 14.06 -19.59 7.83
CA ASN A 276 14.67 -18.49 8.56
C ASN A 276 16.22 -18.45 8.48
N PRO A 277 16.98 -19.56 8.60
CA PRO A 277 18.42 -19.46 8.49
C PRO A 277 18.93 -18.96 7.14
N GLN A 278 18.23 -19.29 6.05
CA GLN A 278 18.59 -18.88 4.68
C GLN A 278 18.18 -17.41 4.47
N LEU A 279 16.95 -17.06 4.80
CA LEU A 279 16.44 -15.70 4.68
C LEU A 279 17.20 -14.72 5.58
N ALA A 280 17.57 -15.13 6.80
CA ALA A 280 18.39 -14.32 7.67
C ALA A 280 19.78 -14.05 7.09
N GLN A 281 20.39 -15.03 6.40
CA GLN A 281 21.68 -14.82 5.74
C GLN A 281 21.54 -13.84 4.57
N VAL A 282 20.50 -13.98 3.73
CA VAL A 282 20.21 -13.04 2.63
C VAL A 282 20.04 -11.63 3.19
N TYR A 283 19.23 -11.45 4.24
CA TYR A 283 19.01 -10.15 4.88
C TYR A 283 20.31 -9.53 5.42
N ILE A 284 21.14 -10.30 6.12
CA ILE A 284 22.45 -9.82 6.63
C ILE A 284 23.36 -9.39 5.48
N ASP A 285 23.37 -10.12 4.38
CA ASP A 285 24.18 -9.78 3.22
C ASP A 285 23.65 -8.53 2.50
N MET A 286 22.31 -8.32 2.45
CA MET A 286 21.68 -7.06 2.02
C MET A 286 22.13 -5.89 2.90
N VAL A 287 22.03 -6.01 4.23
CA VAL A 287 22.45 -4.95 5.16
C VAL A 287 23.91 -4.56 4.91
N LYS A 288 24.82 -5.55 4.68
CA LYS A 288 26.23 -5.27 4.35
C LYS A 288 26.39 -4.49 3.05
N VAL A 289 25.65 -4.88 2.01
CA VAL A 289 25.71 -4.22 0.70
C VAL A 289 25.16 -2.80 0.80
N ARG A 290 24.00 -2.62 1.44
CA ARG A 290 23.35 -1.33 1.62
C ARG A 290 24.17 -0.36 2.46
N GLN A 291 24.84 -0.84 3.51
CA GLN A 291 25.81 -0.01 4.26
C GLN A 291 26.99 0.44 3.38
N GLN A 292 27.43 -0.39 2.44
CA GLN A 292 28.47 0.02 1.48
C GLN A 292 27.94 1.06 0.48
N GLN A 293 26.68 0.93 0.03
CA GLN A 293 26.03 1.94 -0.81
C GLN A 293 26.03 3.30 -0.10
N ALA A 294 25.59 3.35 1.18
CA ALA A 294 25.58 4.58 1.97
C ALA A 294 26.96 5.23 2.06
N VAL A 295 27.99 4.44 2.40
CA VAL A 295 29.37 4.97 2.48
C VAL A 295 29.87 5.45 1.12
N SER A 296 29.56 4.72 0.03
CA SER A 296 29.94 5.12 -1.34
C SER A 296 29.24 6.42 -1.76
N ALA A 297 28.00 6.64 -1.31
CA ALA A 297 27.23 7.85 -1.55
C ALA A 297 27.58 9.02 -0.61
N GLY A 298 28.44 8.79 0.41
CA GLY A 298 28.89 9.83 1.34
C GLY A 298 28.06 9.97 2.61
N TYR A 299 27.10 9.09 2.86
CA TYR A 299 26.32 9.04 4.09
C TYR A 299 27.03 8.25 5.19
N ALA A 300 26.69 8.53 6.44
CA ALA A 300 27.28 7.84 7.58
C ALA A 300 26.77 6.37 7.72
N ASN A 301 25.52 6.12 7.34
CA ASN A 301 24.87 4.81 7.37
C ASN A 301 23.72 4.77 6.37
N TYR A 302 23.15 3.57 6.15
CA TYR A 302 22.08 3.38 5.18
C TYR A 302 20.73 3.99 5.63
N GLU A 303 20.47 4.14 6.92
CA GLU A 303 19.26 4.80 7.41
C GLU A 303 19.23 6.28 6.98
N GLU A 304 20.37 7.00 7.11
CA GLU A 304 20.48 8.38 6.63
C GLU A 304 20.28 8.46 5.10
N LEU A 305 20.89 7.56 4.33
CA LEU A 305 20.69 7.50 2.88
C LEU A 305 19.22 7.23 2.54
N ALA A 306 18.59 6.27 3.21
CA ALA A 306 17.20 5.92 2.95
C ALA A 306 16.25 7.08 3.24
N PHE A 307 16.43 7.78 4.36
CA PHE A 307 15.59 8.92 4.72
C PHE A 307 15.74 10.10 3.77
N ASP A 308 16.98 10.44 3.40
CA ASP A 308 17.29 11.62 2.60
C ASP A 308 17.07 11.37 1.09
N HIS A 309 17.55 10.24 0.56
CA HIS A 309 17.55 10.00 -0.90
C HIS A 309 16.47 9.04 -1.38
N SER A 310 16.19 7.94 -0.62
CA SER A 310 15.24 6.94 -1.12
C SER A 310 13.78 7.33 -0.85
N PHE A 311 13.53 8.04 0.23
CA PHE A 311 12.19 8.46 0.65
C PHE A 311 12.01 9.98 0.69
N GLU A 312 13.07 10.76 0.47
CA GLU A 312 13.04 12.24 0.43
C GLU A 312 12.27 12.84 1.61
N ARG A 313 12.55 12.33 2.83
CA ARG A 313 11.81 12.71 4.03
C ARG A 313 12.25 14.07 4.56
N ASP A 314 11.29 14.91 4.88
CA ASP A 314 11.46 16.19 5.53
C ASP A 314 11.57 16.12 7.07
N TYR A 315 11.91 14.91 7.59
CA TYR A 315 12.22 14.65 9.00
C TYR A 315 13.39 13.66 9.15
N SER A 316 14.10 13.77 10.27
CA SER A 316 15.34 13.01 10.49
C SER A 316 15.11 11.64 11.16
N PRO A 317 16.09 10.70 11.04
CA PRO A 317 16.09 9.46 11.81
C PRO A 317 15.95 9.65 13.33
N GLU A 318 16.51 10.74 13.89
CA GLU A 318 16.39 11.04 15.31
C GLU A 318 14.95 11.41 15.69
N GLN A 319 14.25 12.20 14.85
CA GLN A 319 12.83 12.52 15.06
C GLN A 319 11.98 11.24 15.00
N ALA A 320 12.26 10.38 14.04
CA ALA A 320 11.61 9.06 13.94
C ALA A 320 11.85 8.22 15.22
N ALA A 321 13.08 8.14 15.71
CA ALA A 321 13.39 7.41 16.94
C ALA A 321 12.67 7.98 18.18
N GLU A 322 12.55 9.31 18.31
CA GLU A 322 11.77 9.95 19.38
C GLU A 322 10.27 9.61 19.25
N TYR A 323 9.75 9.59 18.04
CA TYR A 323 8.36 9.21 17.74
C TYR A 323 8.07 7.76 18.13
N LEU A 324 8.96 6.81 17.81
CA LEU A 324 8.85 5.40 18.24
C LEU A 324 8.82 5.27 19.76
N GLN A 325 9.59 6.07 20.50
CA GLN A 325 9.53 6.09 21.97
C GLN A 325 8.21 6.66 22.49
N ALA A 326 7.61 7.62 21.79
CA ALA A 326 6.29 8.13 22.14
C ALA A 326 5.20 7.09 21.89
N ILE A 327 5.27 6.30 20.80
CA ILE A 327 4.38 5.14 20.56
C ILE A 327 4.47 4.13 21.71
N LYS A 328 5.68 3.77 22.15
CA LYS A 328 5.85 2.88 23.33
C LYS A 328 5.22 3.45 24.60
N THR A 329 5.23 4.76 24.74
CA THR A 329 4.74 5.42 25.95
C THR A 329 3.23 5.54 25.98
N TYR A 330 2.58 5.88 24.88
CA TYR A 330 1.16 6.24 24.82
C TYR A 330 0.29 5.18 24.14
N ILE A 331 0.77 4.57 23.05
CA ILE A 331 -0.01 3.67 22.20
C ILE A 331 0.08 2.22 22.69
N VAL A 332 1.28 1.71 22.95
CA VAL A 332 1.48 0.32 23.39
C VAL A 332 0.69 -0.07 24.65
N PRO A 333 0.58 0.79 25.70
CA PRO A 333 -0.28 0.46 26.85
C PRO A 333 -1.76 0.34 26.48
N LEU A 334 -2.27 1.18 25.58
CA LEU A 334 -3.64 1.12 25.10
C LEU A 334 -3.88 -0.16 24.28
N TYR A 335 -2.94 -0.51 23.39
CA TYR A 335 -2.98 -1.74 22.61
C TYR A 335 -3.10 -2.97 23.51
N LYS A 336 -2.22 -3.09 24.52
CA LYS A 336 -2.27 -4.21 25.49
C LYS A 336 -3.60 -4.28 26.22
N GLU A 337 -4.11 -3.14 26.69
CA GLU A 337 -5.40 -3.07 27.38
C GLU A 337 -6.56 -3.49 26.48
N TYR A 338 -6.59 -3.01 25.23
CA TYR A 338 -7.64 -3.33 24.29
C TYR A 338 -7.61 -4.81 23.85
N MET A 339 -6.43 -5.34 23.51
CA MET A 339 -6.28 -6.76 23.12
C MET A 339 -6.65 -7.72 24.27
N ASP A 340 -6.37 -7.35 25.52
CA ASP A 340 -6.76 -8.14 26.70
C ASP A 340 -8.29 -8.25 26.85
N THR A 341 -9.07 -7.31 26.34
CA THR A 341 -10.55 -7.41 26.34
C THR A 341 -11.06 -8.52 25.43
N GLY A 342 -10.33 -8.85 24.37
CA GLY A 342 -10.74 -9.74 23.29
C GLY A 342 -11.87 -9.16 22.41
N ALA A 343 -12.20 -7.89 22.57
CA ALA A 343 -13.26 -7.23 21.83
C ALA A 343 -12.99 -7.21 20.32
N TYR A 344 -11.76 -6.91 19.91
CA TYR A 344 -11.33 -6.88 18.50
C TYR A 344 -11.74 -8.15 17.74
N TRP A 345 -11.48 -9.34 18.34
CA TRP A 345 -11.78 -10.63 17.71
C TRP A 345 -13.28 -11.02 17.68
N SER A 346 -14.12 -10.23 18.32
CA SER A 346 -15.57 -10.47 18.41
C SER A 346 -16.41 -9.53 17.57
N LEU A 347 -15.80 -8.61 16.84
CA LEU A 347 -16.50 -7.68 15.95
C LEU A 347 -17.14 -8.45 14.81
N ASP A 348 -18.44 -8.20 14.60
CA ASP A 348 -19.20 -8.75 13.47
C ASP A 348 -19.07 -7.79 12.29
N GLN A 349 -18.25 -8.14 11.34
CA GLN A 349 -17.99 -7.32 10.15
C GLN A 349 -19.19 -7.18 9.22
N GLY A 350 -20.32 -7.87 9.52
CA GLY A 350 -21.52 -7.81 8.72
C GLY A 350 -21.36 -8.40 7.32
N SER A 351 -22.26 -8.03 6.41
CA SER A 351 -22.09 -8.33 4.99
C SER A 351 -22.65 -7.19 4.14
N LEU A 352 -21.96 -6.83 3.08
CA LEU A 352 -22.36 -5.86 2.08
C LEU A 352 -22.46 -6.55 0.71
N ASP A 353 -23.57 -6.32 0.00
CA ASP A 353 -23.58 -6.60 -1.43
C ASP A 353 -23.05 -5.39 -2.22
N ALA A 354 -22.67 -5.63 -3.47
CA ALA A 354 -22.06 -4.60 -4.30
C ALA A 354 -22.93 -3.33 -4.47
N GLN A 355 -24.26 -3.50 -4.57
CA GLN A 355 -25.16 -2.34 -4.73
C GLN A 355 -25.23 -1.50 -3.45
N ARG A 356 -25.31 -2.16 -2.28
CA ARG A 356 -25.33 -1.44 -1.00
C ARG A 356 -24.00 -0.75 -0.75
N LEU A 357 -22.89 -1.38 -1.09
CA LEU A 357 -21.57 -0.75 -1.01
C LEU A 357 -21.53 0.52 -1.88
N GLU A 358 -21.92 0.42 -3.16
CA GLU A 358 -21.96 1.58 -4.07
C GLU A 358 -22.84 2.71 -3.52
N ASP A 359 -24.01 2.39 -2.98
CA ASP A 359 -24.94 3.39 -2.41
C ASP A 359 -24.31 4.10 -1.21
N ILE A 360 -23.61 3.37 -0.32
CA ILE A 360 -22.89 3.92 0.84
C ILE A 360 -21.75 4.83 0.39
N LEU A 361 -20.91 4.37 -0.53
CA LEU A 361 -19.77 5.13 -1.03
C LEU A 361 -20.21 6.42 -1.71
N ARG A 362 -21.19 6.34 -2.59
CA ARG A 362 -21.77 7.50 -3.28
C ARG A 362 -22.34 8.53 -2.29
N TYR A 363 -23.00 8.07 -1.23
CA TYR A 363 -23.50 8.93 -0.18
C TYR A 363 -22.35 9.64 0.54
N GLY A 364 -21.36 8.89 1.06
CA GLY A 364 -20.24 9.44 1.81
C GLY A 364 -19.44 10.48 1.02
N VAL A 365 -19.07 10.18 -0.23
CA VAL A 365 -18.34 11.15 -1.08
C VAL A 365 -19.17 12.39 -1.42
N SER A 366 -20.51 12.29 -1.53
CA SER A 366 -21.36 13.42 -1.83
C SER A 366 -21.39 14.47 -0.71
N ASP A 367 -21.06 14.07 0.52
CA ASP A 367 -20.99 14.98 1.68
C ASP A 367 -19.58 15.57 1.89
N MET A 368 -18.58 15.16 1.08
CA MET A 368 -17.20 15.66 1.10
C MET A 368 -16.96 16.86 0.18
N GLY A 369 -18.04 17.45 -0.38
CA GLY A 369 -17.94 18.61 -1.28
C GLY A 369 -17.95 18.23 -2.76
N GLN A 370 -18.07 19.27 -3.59
CA GLN A 370 -18.32 19.09 -5.02
C GLN A 370 -17.14 18.44 -5.76
N GLU A 371 -15.92 18.80 -5.39
CA GLU A 371 -14.71 18.30 -6.04
C GLU A 371 -14.54 16.78 -5.83
N VAL A 372 -14.67 16.30 -4.61
CA VAL A 372 -14.59 14.87 -4.28
C VAL A 372 -15.71 14.09 -4.99
N GLN A 373 -16.93 14.66 -4.97
CA GLN A 373 -18.07 14.07 -5.66
C GLN A 373 -17.87 14.01 -7.18
N ASP A 374 -17.38 15.08 -7.80
CA ASP A 374 -17.18 15.13 -9.25
C ASP A 374 -16.07 14.17 -9.69
N THR A 375 -15.01 14.02 -8.90
CA THR A 375 -13.93 13.03 -9.13
C THR A 375 -14.47 11.60 -9.06
N TYR A 376 -15.30 11.29 -8.06
CA TYR A 376 -15.96 9.98 -7.94
C TYR A 376 -16.86 9.69 -9.16
N GLU A 377 -17.71 10.64 -9.54
CA GLU A 377 -18.61 10.46 -10.69
C GLU A 377 -17.84 10.34 -12.02
N PHE A 378 -16.69 11.02 -12.13
CA PHE A 378 -15.77 10.85 -13.27
C PHE A 378 -15.19 9.44 -13.32
N MET A 379 -14.68 8.94 -12.19
CA MET A 379 -14.16 7.58 -12.05
C MET A 379 -15.21 6.54 -12.49
N VAL A 380 -16.43 6.66 -11.98
CA VAL A 380 -17.55 5.75 -12.32
C VAL A 380 -17.95 5.89 -13.80
N LYS A 381 -18.06 7.13 -14.32
CA LYS A 381 -18.43 7.39 -15.70
C LYS A 381 -17.49 6.72 -16.70
N TYR A 382 -16.20 6.81 -16.46
CA TYR A 382 -15.18 6.23 -17.33
C TYR A 382 -14.75 4.82 -16.92
N ARG A 383 -15.44 4.21 -15.93
CA ARG A 383 -15.14 2.86 -15.44
C ARG A 383 -13.66 2.70 -15.04
N LEU A 384 -13.11 3.73 -14.41
CA LEU A 384 -11.73 3.77 -13.93
C LEU A 384 -11.60 3.15 -12.52
N CYS A 385 -12.47 2.19 -12.24
CA CYS A 385 -12.40 1.39 -11.02
C CYS A 385 -12.95 -0.01 -11.24
N ASP A 386 -12.51 -0.95 -10.41
CA ASP A 386 -13.05 -2.30 -10.33
C ASP A 386 -13.28 -2.67 -8.86
N LEU A 387 -14.52 -2.56 -8.40
CA LEU A 387 -14.97 -2.74 -7.01
C LEU A 387 -15.72 -4.05 -6.80
N GLU A 388 -16.00 -4.83 -7.86
CA GLU A 388 -16.82 -6.02 -7.77
C GLU A 388 -16.06 -7.21 -7.17
N TYR A 389 -16.72 -7.97 -6.31
CA TYR A 389 -16.17 -9.24 -5.83
C TYR A 389 -16.09 -10.25 -6.98
N SER A 390 -14.93 -10.88 -7.12
CA SER A 390 -14.74 -12.02 -8.00
C SER A 390 -13.67 -12.98 -7.46
N PRO A 391 -13.92 -14.29 -7.39
CA PRO A 391 -12.89 -15.25 -6.97
C PRO A 391 -11.73 -15.39 -7.97
N LYS A 392 -11.85 -14.74 -9.13
CA LYS A 392 -10.81 -14.71 -10.16
C LYS A 392 -9.86 -13.53 -10.01
N LYS A 393 -10.24 -12.54 -9.23
CA LYS A 393 -9.39 -11.36 -8.96
C LYS A 393 -8.19 -11.72 -8.12
N SER A 394 -7.14 -10.95 -8.26
CA SER A 394 -6.00 -10.97 -7.34
C SER A 394 -6.41 -10.41 -5.98
N GLU A 395 -5.87 -11.00 -4.91
CA GLU A 395 -6.15 -10.62 -3.52
C GLU A 395 -5.30 -9.41 -3.12
N MET A 396 -5.57 -8.26 -3.77
CA MET A 396 -4.90 -6.99 -3.53
C MET A 396 -5.81 -5.83 -3.87
N SER A 397 -5.60 -4.68 -3.25
CA SER A 397 -6.20 -3.41 -3.64
C SER A 397 -5.08 -2.42 -3.95
N PHE A 398 -5.29 -1.54 -4.92
CA PHE A 398 -4.28 -0.56 -5.33
C PHE A 398 -4.89 0.54 -6.19
N GLN A 399 -4.22 1.68 -6.21
CA GLN A 399 -4.35 2.69 -7.23
C GLN A 399 -3.15 2.59 -8.20
N THR A 400 -3.36 2.83 -9.49
CA THR A 400 -2.29 2.96 -10.49
C THR A 400 -2.65 4.04 -11.50
N TYR A 401 -1.66 4.50 -12.28
CA TYR A 401 -1.83 5.62 -13.19
C TYR A 401 -1.77 5.19 -14.66
N LEU A 402 -2.63 5.76 -15.49
CA LEU A 402 -2.69 5.56 -16.93
C LEU A 402 -2.17 6.84 -17.61
N GLY A 403 -0.83 7.00 -17.66
CA GLY A 403 -0.16 8.25 -18.02
C GLY A 403 -0.57 8.84 -19.38
N ALA A 404 -0.74 8.00 -20.42
CA ALA A 404 -1.16 8.47 -21.74
C ALA A 404 -2.60 9.02 -21.78
N TYR A 405 -3.43 8.68 -20.79
CA TYR A 405 -4.80 9.21 -20.60
C TYR A 405 -4.88 10.25 -19.48
N GLU A 406 -3.80 10.46 -18.73
CA GLU A 406 -3.73 11.34 -17.55
C GLU A 406 -4.81 11.06 -16.51
N VAL A 407 -5.07 9.78 -16.22
CA VAL A 407 -6.07 9.38 -15.23
C VAL A 407 -5.57 8.23 -14.36
N PRO A 408 -5.94 8.21 -13.06
CA PRO A 408 -5.73 7.07 -12.20
C PRO A 408 -6.78 5.97 -12.45
N PHE A 409 -6.48 4.74 -11.99
CA PHE A 409 -7.38 3.61 -11.95
C PHE A 409 -7.35 2.98 -10.55
N LEU A 410 -8.51 2.66 -10.00
CA LEU A 410 -8.67 2.04 -8.69
C LEU A 410 -9.09 0.58 -8.83
N PHE A 411 -8.31 -0.33 -8.26
CA PHE A 411 -8.61 -1.75 -8.17
C PHE A 411 -8.81 -2.15 -6.71
N MET A 412 -9.90 -2.86 -6.40
CA MET A 412 -10.21 -3.30 -5.04
C MET A 412 -10.53 -4.79 -5.01
N ASP A 413 -9.91 -5.54 -4.10
CA ASP A 413 -10.35 -6.87 -3.70
C ASP A 413 -11.45 -6.74 -2.65
N SER A 414 -12.70 -6.95 -3.06
CA SER A 414 -13.85 -6.83 -2.17
C SER A 414 -14.07 -8.10 -1.36
N SER A 415 -14.19 -7.95 -0.06
CA SER A 415 -14.49 -9.04 0.90
C SER A 415 -15.99 -9.23 1.14
N GLY A 416 -16.83 -8.31 0.68
CA GLY A 416 -18.29 -8.33 0.87
C GLY A 416 -18.73 -8.03 2.30
N ASN A 417 -17.97 -7.22 3.03
CA ASN A 417 -18.25 -6.82 4.42
C ASN A 417 -18.01 -5.32 4.66
N LEU A 418 -18.20 -4.84 5.89
CA LEU A 418 -18.04 -3.42 6.24
C LEU A 418 -16.61 -2.89 5.99
N GLY A 419 -15.59 -3.75 6.01
CA GLY A 419 -14.21 -3.37 5.72
C GLY A 419 -14.02 -2.84 4.30
N ASP A 420 -14.84 -3.25 3.34
CA ASP A 420 -14.77 -2.75 1.96
C ASP A 420 -14.95 -1.23 1.87
N ILE A 421 -15.66 -0.62 2.84
CA ILE A 421 -15.83 0.84 2.90
C ILE A 421 -14.49 1.52 3.16
N THR A 422 -13.71 1.01 4.10
CA THR A 422 -12.40 1.58 4.44
C THR A 422 -11.36 1.28 3.36
N THR A 423 -11.36 0.07 2.80
CA THR A 423 -10.49 -0.28 1.67
C THR A 423 -10.73 0.62 0.47
N PHE A 424 -12.00 0.81 0.08
CA PHE A 424 -12.33 1.75 -0.99
C PHE A 424 -11.83 3.16 -0.66
N SER A 425 -12.09 3.65 0.55
CA SER A 425 -11.74 5.02 0.94
C SER A 425 -10.23 5.24 0.92
N HIS A 426 -9.45 4.23 1.28
CA HIS A 426 -8.00 4.23 1.16
C HIS A 426 -7.56 4.42 -0.30
N GLU A 427 -7.96 3.51 -1.16
CA GLU A 427 -7.59 3.56 -2.59
C GLU A 427 -8.16 4.80 -3.29
N PHE A 428 -9.33 5.28 -2.86
CA PHE A 428 -9.90 6.50 -3.39
C PHE A 428 -9.19 7.77 -2.91
N GLY A 429 -8.51 7.71 -1.75
CA GLY A 429 -7.61 8.78 -1.32
C GLY A 429 -6.44 8.96 -2.28
N HIS A 430 -5.76 7.86 -2.63
CA HIS A 430 -4.73 7.85 -3.67
C HIS A 430 -5.27 8.24 -5.04
N TYR A 431 -6.47 7.73 -5.40
CA TYR A 431 -7.10 8.09 -6.66
C TYR A 431 -7.39 9.60 -6.75
N LEU A 432 -7.90 10.19 -5.67
CA LEU A 432 -8.26 11.62 -5.62
C LEU A 432 -7.01 12.49 -5.74
N ASP A 433 -5.94 12.14 -5.04
CA ASP A 433 -4.67 12.85 -5.14
C ASP A 433 -4.07 12.71 -6.55
N GLY A 434 -3.90 11.51 -7.06
CA GLY A 434 -3.40 11.30 -8.43
C GLY A 434 -4.32 11.86 -9.52
N PHE A 435 -5.60 12.12 -9.21
CA PHE A 435 -6.52 12.81 -10.11
C PHE A 435 -6.33 14.32 -10.11
N VAL A 436 -6.10 14.92 -8.96
CA VAL A 436 -5.94 16.38 -8.80
C VAL A 436 -4.51 16.80 -9.13
N ASN A 437 -3.52 16.02 -8.74
CA ASN A 437 -2.10 16.32 -8.82
C ASN A 437 -1.35 15.35 -9.76
N TYR A 438 -1.91 15.10 -10.95
CA TYR A 438 -1.42 14.07 -11.88
C TYR A 438 0.02 14.27 -12.38
N ASP A 439 0.55 15.48 -12.28
CA ASP A 439 1.90 15.90 -12.69
C ASP A 439 2.76 16.42 -11.52
N ALA A 440 2.28 16.26 -10.28
CA ALA A 440 3.02 16.72 -9.11
C ALA A 440 3.79 15.56 -8.46
N ASP A 441 5.01 15.86 -8.05
CA ASP A 441 5.79 14.96 -7.22
C ASP A 441 5.19 14.87 -5.82
N GLU A 442 5.33 13.70 -5.20
CA GLU A 442 4.95 13.48 -3.81
C GLU A 442 5.82 12.42 -3.16
N THR A 443 6.12 12.64 -1.87
CA THR A 443 6.74 11.60 -1.05
C THR A 443 5.73 10.53 -0.68
N LEU A 444 6.20 9.28 -0.46
CA LEU A 444 5.35 8.19 -0.01
C LEU A 444 4.64 8.47 1.33
N ASP A 445 5.31 9.20 2.22
CA ASP A 445 4.73 9.62 3.50
C ASP A 445 3.51 10.54 3.28
N LEU A 446 3.56 11.42 2.28
CA LEU A 446 2.45 12.30 1.93
C LEU A 446 1.31 11.54 1.22
N ALA A 447 1.63 10.65 0.28
CA ALA A 447 0.63 9.83 -0.42
C ALA A 447 -0.26 9.06 0.57
N GLU A 448 0.35 8.46 1.61
CA GLU A 448 -0.37 7.75 2.65
C GLU A 448 -1.20 8.68 3.57
N CYS A 449 -0.88 9.96 3.66
CA CYS A 449 -1.74 10.91 4.37
C CYS A 449 -3.10 11.07 3.68
N PHE A 450 -3.15 11.06 2.35
CA PHE A 450 -4.40 11.21 1.60
C PHE A 450 -5.28 9.97 1.73
N SER A 451 -4.72 8.79 1.58
CA SER A 451 -5.45 7.52 1.71
C SER A 451 -6.03 7.34 3.11
N GLN A 452 -5.19 7.45 4.13
CA GLN A 452 -5.55 7.21 5.53
C GLN A 452 -6.50 8.28 6.09
N ALA A 453 -6.33 9.55 5.71
CA ALA A 453 -7.23 10.61 6.16
C ALA A 453 -8.62 10.47 5.52
N LEU A 454 -8.71 10.07 4.25
CA LEU A 454 -10.00 9.88 3.59
C LEU A 454 -10.78 8.69 4.18
N GLU A 455 -10.09 7.62 4.61
CA GLU A 455 -10.73 6.53 5.35
C GLU A 455 -11.46 7.05 6.59
N LEU A 456 -10.78 7.88 7.38
CA LEU A 456 -11.32 8.42 8.63
C LEU A 456 -12.40 9.47 8.39
N LEU A 457 -12.26 10.32 7.38
CA LEU A 457 -13.30 11.26 6.97
C LEU A 457 -14.56 10.54 6.48
N MET A 458 -14.42 9.43 5.76
CA MET A 458 -15.56 8.62 5.32
C MET A 458 -16.39 8.14 6.50
N LEU A 459 -15.75 7.64 7.58
CA LEU A 459 -16.47 7.18 8.77
C LEU A 459 -17.41 8.23 9.34
N THR A 460 -16.99 9.50 9.35
CA THR A 460 -17.78 10.62 9.92
C THR A 460 -18.99 11.03 9.08
N ARG A 461 -19.21 10.41 7.92
CA ARG A 461 -20.25 10.77 6.94
C ARG A 461 -21.37 9.72 6.81
N LEU A 462 -21.29 8.58 7.49
CA LEU A 462 -22.11 7.40 7.19
C LEU A 462 -23.29 7.20 8.15
N ASP A 463 -23.57 8.12 9.06
CA ASP A 463 -24.60 8.02 10.10
C ASP A 463 -26.04 7.94 9.57
N GLU A 464 -26.29 8.44 8.34
CA GLU A 464 -27.63 8.35 7.70
C GLU A 464 -27.82 7.07 6.86
N VAL A 465 -26.72 6.39 6.47
CA VAL A 465 -26.77 5.21 5.57
C VAL A 465 -26.38 3.89 6.25
N LEU A 466 -25.69 3.95 7.38
CA LEU A 466 -25.42 2.81 8.25
C LEU A 466 -26.30 2.84 9.49
N SER A 467 -26.69 1.67 9.99
CA SER A 467 -27.31 1.60 11.30
C SER A 467 -26.30 1.99 12.39
N PRO A 468 -26.76 2.49 13.57
CA PRO A 468 -25.86 2.83 14.65
C PRO A 468 -24.93 1.68 15.09
N GLN A 469 -25.37 0.42 14.93
CA GLN A 469 -24.54 -0.76 15.25
C GLN A 469 -23.46 -0.99 14.19
N GLU A 470 -23.80 -0.88 12.91
CA GLU A 470 -22.83 -1.02 11.82
C GLU A 470 -21.77 0.06 11.89
N LEU A 471 -22.18 1.30 12.16
CA LEU A 471 -21.28 2.44 12.31
C LEU A 471 -20.34 2.26 13.51
N ASP A 472 -20.85 1.86 14.69
CA ASP A 472 -20.03 1.56 15.88
C ASP A 472 -19.03 0.44 15.60
N THR A 473 -19.48 -0.60 14.88
CA THR A 473 -18.59 -1.70 14.48
C THR A 473 -17.48 -1.21 13.56
N LEU A 474 -17.82 -0.41 12.55
CA LEU A 474 -16.86 0.12 11.57
C LEU A 474 -15.82 1.03 12.24
N TYR A 475 -16.24 1.92 13.15
CA TYR A 475 -15.33 2.74 13.96
C TYR A 475 -14.37 1.88 14.80
N LYS A 476 -14.89 0.85 15.48
CA LYS A 476 -14.06 -0.03 16.32
C LYS A 476 -13.12 -0.91 15.50
N MET A 477 -13.55 -1.39 14.35
CA MET A 477 -12.68 -2.10 13.41
C MET A 477 -11.53 -1.20 13.01
N LYS A 478 -11.84 -0.04 12.39
CA LYS A 478 -10.80 0.85 11.87
C LYS A 478 -9.85 1.34 12.95
N MET A 479 -10.36 1.78 14.10
CA MET A 479 -9.49 2.21 15.21
C MET A 479 -8.68 1.08 15.83
N GLY A 480 -9.20 -0.15 15.84
CA GLY A 480 -8.45 -1.34 16.26
C GLY A 480 -7.33 -1.70 15.29
N ASP A 481 -7.59 -1.57 13.99
CA ASP A 481 -6.59 -1.78 12.93
C ASP A 481 -5.48 -0.73 12.99
N ILE A 482 -5.84 0.56 13.12
CA ILE A 482 -4.87 1.65 13.30
C ILE A 482 -4.03 1.45 14.57
N LEU A 483 -4.66 1.08 15.69
CA LEU A 483 -3.95 0.81 16.94
C LEU A 483 -2.93 -0.34 16.79
N SER A 484 -3.32 -1.41 16.10
CA SER A 484 -2.46 -2.56 15.80
C SER A 484 -1.34 -2.17 14.85
N MET A 485 -1.65 -1.38 13.81
CA MET A 485 -0.69 -0.87 12.84
C MET A 485 0.38 0.00 13.53
N TYR A 486 0.00 0.97 14.37
CA TYR A 486 0.98 1.77 15.13
C TYR A 486 1.99 0.92 15.89
N VAL A 487 1.51 -0.13 16.58
CA VAL A 487 2.35 -0.99 17.41
C VAL A 487 3.27 -1.86 16.56
N GLN A 488 2.75 -2.45 15.50
CA GLN A 488 3.52 -3.36 14.65
C GLN A 488 4.54 -2.61 13.82
N GLN A 489 4.13 -1.54 13.13
CA GLN A 489 5.04 -0.78 12.27
C GLN A 489 6.13 -0.07 13.08
N ALA A 490 5.81 0.42 14.27
CA ALA A 490 6.83 0.97 15.15
C ALA A 490 7.84 -0.09 15.61
N ALA A 491 7.40 -1.33 15.88
CA ALA A 491 8.32 -2.41 16.20
C ALA A 491 9.22 -2.77 15.00
N PHE A 492 8.66 -2.74 13.79
CA PHE A 492 9.39 -3.02 12.57
C PHE A 492 10.40 -1.91 12.23
N ALA A 493 10.00 -0.65 12.34
CA ALA A 493 10.91 0.47 12.15
C ALA A 493 12.06 0.48 13.18
N GLU A 494 11.76 0.17 14.45
CA GLU A 494 12.81 0.06 15.47
C GLU A 494 13.72 -1.15 15.22
N PHE A 495 13.19 -2.24 14.66
CA PHE A 495 14.00 -3.38 14.25
C PHE A 495 15.03 -2.98 13.17
N GLU A 496 14.60 -2.29 12.11
CA GLU A 496 15.49 -1.80 11.07
C GLU A 496 16.53 -0.85 11.65
N HIS A 497 16.12 0.13 12.45
CA HIS A 497 17.04 1.04 13.14
C HIS A 497 18.13 0.29 13.92
N ILE A 498 17.77 -0.72 14.72
CA ILE A 498 18.72 -1.51 15.51
C ILE A 498 19.66 -2.31 14.60
N ILE A 499 19.11 -2.99 13.59
CA ILE A 499 19.92 -3.85 12.71
C ILE A 499 20.89 -3.02 11.88
N TYR A 500 20.45 -1.92 11.27
CA TYR A 500 21.32 -1.05 10.47
C TYR A 500 22.26 -0.18 11.32
N SER A 501 22.01 -0.01 12.62
CA SER A 501 22.95 0.61 13.57
C SER A 501 23.98 -0.37 14.16
N THR A 502 23.78 -1.69 13.95
CA THR A 502 24.71 -2.72 14.42
C THR A 502 25.86 -2.90 13.42
N ASP A 503 27.10 -3.10 13.92
CA ASP A 503 28.22 -3.41 13.04
C ASP A 503 27.89 -4.67 12.23
N PRO A 504 27.91 -4.61 10.89
CA PRO A 504 27.56 -5.76 10.04
C PRO A 504 28.32 -7.05 10.34
N GLU A 505 29.53 -6.97 10.93
CA GLU A 505 30.32 -8.14 11.33
C GLU A 505 29.81 -8.79 12.63
N ASP A 506 28.98 -8.09 13.42
CA ASP A 506 28.35 -8.61 14.64
C ASP A 506 26.97 -9.22 14.35
N LEU A 507 26.43 -9.07 13.13
CA LEU A 507 25.15 -9.64 12.73
C LEU A 507 25.25 -11.16 12.55
N SER A 508 24.30 -11.88 13.12
CA SER A 508 24.09 -13.31 12.90
C SER A 508 22.59 -13.62 12.87
N PRO A 509 22.14 -14.73 12.26
CA PRO A 509 20.74 -15.13 12.28
C PRO A 509 20.13 -15.17 13.70
N GLU A 510 20.89 -15.65 14.68
CA GLU A 510 20.47 -15.73 16.07
C GLU A 510 20.31 -14.33 16.69
N TYR A 511 21.22 -13.40 16.39
CA TYR A 511 21.12 -12.03 16.87
C TYR A 511 19.90 -11.31 16.28
N VAL A 512 19.68 -11.40 14.97
CA VAL A 512 18.53 -10.80 14.28
C VAL A 512 17.23 -11.32 14.86
N ASN A 513 17.09 -12.65 15.02
CA ASN A 513 15.93 -13.28 15.65
C ASN A 513 15.73 -12.83 17.10
N GLN A 514 16.80 -12.64 17.85
CA GLN A 514 16.72 -12.19 19.26
C GLN A 514 16.26 -10.72 19.36
N VAL A 515 16.75 -9.85 18.48
CA VAL A 515 16.30 -8.44 18.40
C VAL A 515 14.82 -8.39 18.10
N PHE A 516 14.34 -9.11 17.09
CA PHE A 516 12.94 -9.10 16.71
C PHE A 516 12.04 -9.67 17.84
N LEU A 517 12.44 -10.79 18.46
CA LEU A 517 11.72 -11.32 19.63
C LEU A 517 11.60 -10.29 20.77
N GLN A 518 12.70 -9.59 21.08
CA GLN A 518 12.67 -8.59 22.14
C GLN A 518 11.68 -7.46 21.82
N LEU A 519 11.62 -7.01 20.57
CA LEU A 519 10.65 -6.02 20.14
C LEU A 519 9.22 -6.53 20.20
N CYS A 520 8.96 -7.80 19.79
CA CYS A 520 7.64 -8.41 19.98
C CYS A 520 7.18 -8.38 21.45
N VAL A 521 8.10 -8.60 22.40
CA VAL A 521 7.82 -8.52 23.85
C VAL A 521 7.56 -7.07 24.28
N ASP A 522 8.42 -6.14 23.87
CA ASP A 522 8.36 -4.72 24.29
C ASP A 522 7.06 -4.07 23.79
N TYR A 523 6.70 -4.32 22.56
CA TYR A 523 5.47 -3.81 21.96
C TYR A 523 4.22 -4.61 22.32
N GLY A 524 4.36 -5.82 22.85
CA GLY A 524 3.27 -6.57 23.50
C GLY A 524 2.44 -7.44 22.58
N PHE A 525 2.98 -7.85 21.44
CA PHE A 525 2.33 -8.81 20.55
C PHE A 525 2.97 -10.20 20.55
N SER A 526 3.80 -10.53 21.56
CA SER A 526 4.32 -11.87 21.79
C SER A 526 3.51 -12.65 22.80
N GLU A 527 3.48 -13.97 22.69
CA GLU A 527 2.86 -14.87 23.69
C GLU A 527 3.89 -15.86 24.26
N ALA A 528 3.86 -16.01 25.58
CA ALA A 528 4.78 -16.88 26.30
C ALA A 528 4.65 -18.36 25.87
N GLY A 529 5.78 -19.00 25.56
CA GLY A 529 5.86 -20.37 25.09
C GLY A 529 6.00 -20.51 23.57
N PHE A 530 6.01 -19.40 22.83
CA PHE A 530 6.19 -19.35 21.38
C PHE A 530 7.34 -18.44 20.96
N GLU A 531 8.26 -18.16 21.88
CA GLU A 531 9.38 -17.23 21.69
C GLU A 531 10.21 -17.58 20.45
N ASP A 532 10.44 -18.89 20.18
CA ASP A 532 11.18 -19.34 19.00
C ASP A 532 10.46 -19.01 17.68
N LEU A 533 9.15 -19.02 17.67
CA LEU A 533 8.34 -18.65 16.52
C LEU A 533 8.34 -17.12 16.32
N TYR A 534 7.99 -16.37 17.38
CA TYR A 534 7.95 -14.90 17.29
C TYR A 534 9.27 -14.28 16.86
N GLY A 535 10.40 -14.82 17.31
CA GLY A 535 11.71 -14.33 16.90
C GLY A 535 12.03 -14.51 15.42
N LYS A 536 11.24 -15.32 14.69
CA LYS A 536 11.48 -15.63 13.27
C LYS A 536 10.44 -15.03 12.33
N LEU A 537 9.34 -14.42 12.84
CA LEU A 537 8.25 -13.88 12.01
C LEU A 537 8.68 -12.75 11.08
N TRP A 538 9.78 -12.07 11.37
CA TRP A 538 10.28 -10.97 10.56
C TRP A 538 10.61 -11.34 9.11
N ILE A 539 10.85 -12.64 8.83
CA ILE A 539 11.14 -13.09 7.45
C ILE A 539 9.95 -12.97 6.49
N ASP A 540 8.73 -12.80 7.02
CA ASP A 540 7.52 -12.58 6.22
C ASP A 540 7.29 -11.10 5.89
N ILE A 541 8.10 -10.19 6.45
CA ILE A 541 7.97 -8.75 6.22
C ILE A 541 8.80 -8.38 4.99
N SER A 542 8.17 -8.36 3.82
CA SER A 542 8.83 -8.10 2.54
C SER A 542 9.55 -6.76 2.50
N HIS A 543 9.04 -5.74 3.19
CA HIS A 543 9.64 -4.41 3.27
C HIS A 543 11.10 -4.45 3.75
N PHE A 544 11.45 -5.29 4.71
CA PHE A 544 12.84 -5.39 5.19
C PHE A 544 13.83 -5.80 4.09
N PHE A 545 13.35 -6.59 3.14
CA PHE A 545 14.15 -7.08 2.02
C PHE A 545 14.08 -6.16 0.80
N GLU A 546 12.89 -5.67 0.47
CA GLU A 546 12.62 -4.96 -0.78
C GLU A 546 12.65 -3.43 -0.66
N GLN A 547 12.19 -2.88 0.48
CA GLN A 547 12.05 -1.45 0.71
C GLN A 547 12.36 -1.09 2.17
N PRO A 548 13.63 -1.24 2.61
CA PRO A 548 13.99 -0.98 4.00
C PRO A 548 13.74 0.48 4.39
N PHE A 549 13.28 0.67 5.62
CA PHE A 549 12.83 1.95 6.20
C PHE A 549 11.52 2.50 5.63
N TYR A 550 10.78 1.74 4.82
CA TYR A 550 9.44 2.15 4.38
C TYR A 550 8.44 2.20 5.54
N VAL A 551 8.47 1.23 6.44
CA VAL A 551 7.40 0.95 7.42
C VAL A 551 7.09 2.09 8.39
N ILE A 552 8.02 3.02 8.63
CA ILE A 552 7.79 4.21 9.46
C ILE A 552 6.79 5.19 8.82
N THR A 553 6.63 5.16 7.51
CA THR A 553 5.64 5.95 6.75
C THR A 553 4.24 5.78 7.33
N TYR A 554 3.82 4.55 7.62
CA TYR A 554 2.45 4.26 8.07
C TYR A 554 2.06 4.94 9.40
N PRO A 555 2.82 4.84 10.50
CA PRO A 555 2.43 5.51 11.74
C PRO A 555 2.58 7.03 11.68
N VAL A 556 3.52 7.57 10.91
CA VAL A 556 3.73 9.02 10.81
C VAL A 556 2.59 9.66 10.00
N SER A 557 2.25 9.12 8.84
CA SER A 557 1.12 9.57 8.01
C SER A 557 -0.23 9.40 8.73
N HIS A 558 -0.41 8.33 9.51
CA HIS A 558 -1.61 8.16 10.33
C HIS A 558 -1.77 9.20 11.44
N ASP A 559 -0.69 9.80 11.96
CA ASP A 559 -0.86 10.93 12.90
C ASP A 559 -1.52 12.11 12.19
N ILE A 560 -1.13 12.42 10.95
CA ILE A 560 -1.78 13.46 10.13
C ILE A 560 -3.25 13.11 9.88
N ALA A 561 -3.54 11.86 9.49
CA ALA A 561 -4.91 11.39 9.30
C ALA A 561 -5.75 11.50 10.59
N MET A 562 -5.18 11.14 11.74
CA MET A 562 -5.84 11.26 13.04
C MET A 562 -6.09 12.73 13.44
N GLN A 563 -5.23 13.67 13.04
CA GLN A 563 -5.51 15.09 13.25
C GLN A 563 -6.71 15.57 12.43
N VAL A 564 -6.76 15.19 11.16
CA VAL A 564 -7.91 15.48 10.28
C VAL A 564 -9.20 14.92 10.89
N PHE A 565 -9.18 13.67 11.35
CA PHE A 565 -10.32 13.04 12.01
C PHE A 565 -10.71 13.75 13.31
N GLN A 566 -9.78 14.07 14.18
CA GLN A 566 -10.05 14.76 15.45
C GLN A 566 -10.69 16.13 15.22
N LEU A 567 -10.18 16.90 14.25
CA LEU A 567 -10.75 18.20 13.87
C LEU A 567 -12.16 18.07 13.32
N GLU A 568 -12.44 17.03 12.53
CA GLU A 568 -13.76 16.76 11.97
C GLU A 568 -14.77 16.39 13.05
N GLU A 569 -14.40 15.54 14.01
CA GLU A 569 -15.25 15.16 15.15
C GLU A 569 -15.53 16.34 16.10
N GLU A 570 -14.54 17.21 16.33
CA GLU A 570 -14.70 18.38 17.18
C GLU A 570 -15.58 19.47 16.51
N ASN A 571 -15.41 19.66 15.20
CA ASN A 571 -16.11 20.68 14.44
C ASN A 571 -16.35 20.21 12.99
N PRO A 572 -17.54 19.68 12.67
CA PRO A 572 -17.83 19.14 11.35
C PRO A 572 -17.46 20.10 10.20
N GLY A 573 -16.71 19.58 9.25
CA GLY A 573 -16.14 20.29 8.11
C GLY A 573 -14.72 20.83 8.33
N ALA A 574 -14.22 20.91 9.59
CA ALA A 574 -12.89 21.44 9.83
C ALA A 574 -11.77 20.48 9.40
N GLY A 575 -11.95 19.18 9.60
CA GLY A 575 -11.02 18.16 9.11
C GLY A 575 -11.00 18.11 7.60
N LEU A 576 -12.16 18.09 6.97
CA LEU A 576 -12.27 18.12 5.51
C LEU A 576 -11.61 19.38 4.90
N GLU A 577 -11.74 20.55 5.55
CA GLU A 577 -11.03 21.77 5.12
C GLU A 577 -9.50 21.56 5.09
N LYS A 578 -8.95 20.88 6.10
CA LYS A 578 -7.50 20.58 6.15
C LYS A 578 -7.08 19.57 5.10
N TYR A 579 -7.87 18.51 4.93
CA TYR A 579 -7.65 17.53 3.89
C TYR A 579 -7.60 18.15 2.48
N LEU A 580 -8.57 18.97 2.15
CA LEU A 580 -8.62 19.67 0.85
C LEU A 580 -7.49 20.70 0.71
N ALA A 581 -7.06 21.33 1.82
CA ALA A 581 -5.91 22.23 1.79
C ALA A 581 -4.59 21.48 1.51
N MET A 582 -4.43 20.26 2.03
CA MET A 582 -3.30 19.38 1.67
C MET A 582 -3.39 18.90 0.22
N LEU A 583 -4.59 18.55 -0.25
CA LEU A 583 -4.82 18.10 -1.62
C LEU A 583 -4.38 19.16 -2.66
N HIS A 584 -4.58 20.46 -2.36
CA HIS A 584 -4.15 21.59 -3.20
C HIS A 584 -2.79 22.14 -2.74
N ARG A 585 -1.84 21.25 -2.50
CA ARG A 585 -0.50 21.58 -2.00
C ARG A 585 0.39 22.26 -3.05
N ASP A 586 1.35 23.03 -2.54
CA ASP A 586 2.47 23.58 -3.32
C ASP A 586 3.81 22.84 -3.03
N TYR A 587 3.77 21.77 -2.19
CA TYR A 587 4.96 21.07 -1.66
C TYR A 587 4.80 19.56 -1.84
N PRO A 588 5.87 18.84 -2.22
CA PRO A 588 5.85 17.37 -2.33
C PRO A 588 5.97 16.66 -0.97
N ASP A 589 6.46 17.35 0.07
CA ASP A 589 6.83 16.79 1.35
C ASP A 589 5.66 16.76 2.33
N MET A 590 5.67 15.76 3.22
CA MET A 590 4.57 15.52 4.15
C MET A 590 4.44 16.62 5.22
N LEU A 591 5.54 16.97 5.92
CA LEU A 591 5.48 17.96 7.01
C LEU A 591 5.16 19.35 6.47
N ASP A 592 5.82 19.78 5.41
CA ASP A 592 5.58 21.08 4.81
C ASP A 592 4.13 21.20 4.34
N THR A 593 3.57 20.18 3.71
CA THR A 593 2.16 20.14 3.30
C THR A 593 1.21 20.19 4.50
N ALA A 594 1.43 19.37 5.52
CA ALA A 594 0.59 19.35 6.73
C ALA A 594 0.64 20.67 7.51
N LEU A 595 1.84 21.23 7.71
CA LEU A 595 2.03 22.49 8.42
C LEU A 595 1.40 23.67 7.66
N ASN A 596 1.52 23.71 6.33
CA ASN A 596 0.87 24.74 5.50
C ASN A 596 -0.67 24.61 5.49
N ALA A 597 -1.21 23.40 5.61
CA ALA A 597 -2.64 23.19 5.84
C ALA A 597 -3.07 23.59 7.26
N GLY A 598 -2.13 23.88 8.18
CA GLY A 598 -2.36 24.31 9.56
C GLY A 598 -2.62 23.14 10.51
N LEU A 599 -2.05 21.97 10.22
CA LEU A 599 -1.94 20.83 11.14
C LEU A 599 -0.66 20.97 12.01
N GLU A 600 -0.57 20.17 13.07
CA GLU A 600 0.61 20.07 13.92
C GLU A 600 1.60 19.04 13.32
N SER A 601 2.90 19.18 13.62
CA SER A 601 3.87 18.11 13.26
C SER A 601 3.57 16.84 14.04
N PRO A 602 3.61 15.64 13.41
CA PRO A 602 3.51 14.36 14.12
C PRO A 602 4.54 14.22 15.25
N PHE A 603 5.70 14.87 15.11
CA PHE A 603 6.81 14.86 16.07
C PHE A 603 6.64 15.86 17.21
N ASP A 604 5.57 16.66 17.23
CA ASP A 604 5.31 17.60 18.31
C ASP A 604 4.99 16.87 19.64
N PRO A 605 5.54 17.35 20.77
CA PRO A 605 5.26 16.73 22.06
C PRO A 605 3.77 16.68 22.39
N GLY A 606 3.27 15.48 22.76
CA GLY A 606 1.88 15.26 23.16
C GLY A 606 0.92 14.92 22.03
N ARG A 607 1.39 14.84 20.77
CA ARG A 607 0.55 14.39 19.65
C ARG A 607 0.00 12.97 19.88
N LEU A 608 0.87 12.01 20.11
CA LEU A 608 0.47 10.61 20.36
C LEU A 608 -0.32 10.41 21.66
N GLU A 609 -0.21 11.31 22.64
CA GLU A 609 -1.10 11.31 23.81
C GLU A 609 -2.54 11.66 23.41
N LYS A 610 -2.73 12.65 22.52
CA LYS A 610 -4.04 13.01 21.97
C LYS A 610 -4.62 11.87 21.12
N VAL A 611 -3.81 11.26 20.24
CA VAL A 611 -4.20 10.11 19.42
C VAL A 611 -4.67 8.94 20.31
N ALA A 612 -3.87 8.57 21.32
CA ALA A 612 -4.22 7.50 22.27
C ALA A 612 -5.52 7.80 23.03
N ALA A 613 -5.77 9.06 23.40
CA ALA A 613 -6.99 9.46 24.08
C ALA A 613 -8.23 9.27 23.21
N THR A 614 -8.17 9.70 21.95
CA THR A 614 -9.26 9.51 20.96
C THR A 614 -9.55 8.03 20.71
N MET A 615 -8.51 7.23 20.44
CA MET A 615 -8.66 5.79 20.23
C MET A 615 -9.26 5.09 21.47
N ARG A 616 -8.83 5.48 22.66
CA ARG A 616 -9.35 4.93 23.92
C ARG A 616 -10.84 5.20 24.08
N GLU A 617 -11.31 6.41 23.76
CA GLU A 617 -12.71 6.76 23.83
C GLU A 617 -13.56 5.88 22.91
N ILE A 618 -13.11 5.64 21.68
CA ILE A 618 -13.84 4.83 20.70
C ILE A 618 -13.79 3.34 21.04
N LEU A 619 -12.63 2.83 21.45
CA LEU A 619 -12.43 1.39 21.64
C LEU A 619 -12.88 0.87 23.00
N LEU A 620 -12.80 1.68 24.04
CA LEU A 620 -13.03 1.28 25.44
C LEU A 620 -14.11 2.12 26.16
N GLY A 621 -14.60 3.19 25.54
CA GLY A 621 -15.68 4.05 26.04
C GLY A 621 -17.02 3.45 25.70
#